data_6fee1bf3c464c0d03d0937e166fa6824
#
_entry.id   6fee1bf3c464c0d03d0937e166fa6824
#
_cell.length_a   1.000
_cell.length_b   1.000
_cell.length_c   1.000
_cell.angle_alpha   90.00
_cell.angle_beta   90.00
_cell.angle_gamma   90.00
#
_symmetry.space_group_name_H-M   'P 1'
#
loop_
_entity.id
_entity.type
_entity.pdbx_description
1 polymer ?
#
loop_
_entity_poly.entity_id
_entity_poly.type
_entity_poly.pdbx_seq_one_letter_code
_entity_poly.pdbx_strand_id
1 'polypeptide(L)'
;LALAPGFGIALAGRLVAGTGGALLTIAGAKMVLDRFSGASVALAMGLMLMAWPFGIGLALLVLPMLGEDWRSGLWLSAGFCALAFLAVALAVRGAGPSAATHRRMWLLRHEWRPLLALGVVWAGYNAAFAVAVGFTPAFLVARGLSHAEAGALASLIGFSILPLQPMGGAIAERLGRPMLVTVLCILGMVAALVATAAGAPPWLVLPAFGLLAAPPSSLIMAFAGRALSAESRAFGMGVHYTLFYLGLALLPPLAGLVRDATGAPAAPLLTAAGFLALCLTALGVYLLLGPLMIMLY
;
A
#
# COMPACT_ATOMS: atom_id res chain seq x y z
N LEU A 1 9.32 12.67 17.46
CA LEU A 1 8.29 11.80 18.03
C LEU A 1 8.76 11.18 19.35
N ALA A 2 9.90 10.51 19.40
CA ALA A 2 10.42 9.87 20.63
C ALA A 2 10.57 10.83 21.81
N LEU A 3 10.89 12.09 21.55
CA LEU A 3 11.05 13.17 22.54
C LEU A 3 9.74 13.97 22.78
N ALA A 4 8.62 13.62 22.16
CA ALA A 4 7.40 14.39 22.27
C ALA A 4 6.85 14.33 23.72
N PRO A 5 6.73 15.48 24.43
CA PRO A 5 6.18 15.53 25.78
C PRO A 5 4.65 15.48 25.80
N GLY A 6 3.99 15.64 24.65
CA GLY A 6 2.53 15.62 24.54
C GLY A 6 2.05 15.45 23.10
N PHE A 7 0.72 15.26 22.98
CA PHE A 7 0.05 14.94 21.71
C PHE A 7 0.32 15.94 20.58
N GLY A 8 0.31 17.24 20.86
CA GLY A 8 0.51 18.28 19.83
C GLY A 8 1.87 18.17 19.13
N ILE A 9 2.95 17.96 19.91
CA ILE A 9 4.30 17.79 19.36
C ILE A 9 4.44 16.45 18.66
N ALA A 10 3.81 15.40 19.17
CA ALA A 10 3.75 14.11 18.48
C ALA A 10 3.02 14.21 17.13
N LEU A 11 1.90 14.93 17.08
CA LEU A 11 1.16 15.18 15.83
C LEU A 11 2.00 15.96 14.83
N ALA A 12 2.65 17.06 15.26
CA ALA A 12 3.54 17.82 14.39
C ALA A 12 4.68 16.95 13.84
N GLY A 13 5.30 16.13 14.67
CA GLY A 13 6.33 15.17 14.26
C GLY A 13 5.80 14.14 13.23
N ARG A 14 4.55 13.70 13.37
CA ARG A 14 3.90 12.80 12.39
C ARG A 14 3.64 13.49 11.05
N LEU A 15 3.19 14.74 11.07
CA LEU A 15 2.98 15.52 9.84
C LEU A 15 4.30 15.73 9.08
N VAL A 16 5.37 16.08 9.78
CA VAL A 16 6.70 16.21 9.17
C VAL A 16 7.18 14.88 8.60
N ALA A 17 7.06 13.77 9.36
CA ALA A 17 7.46 12.45 8.89
C ALA A 17 6.63 11.99 7.68
N GLY A 18 5.31 12.23 7.68
CA GLY A 18 4.43 11.91 6.56
C GLY A 18 4.77 12.69 5.29
N THR A 19 4.99 13.99 5.42
CA THR A 19 5.43 14.86 4.31
C THR A 19 6.77 14.39 3.74
N GLY A 20 7.74 14.08 4.62
CA GLY A 20 9.04 13.54 4.21
C GLY A 20 8.92 12.20 3.48
N GLY A 21 8.07 11.29 3.97
CA GLY A 21 7.81 10.01 3.32
C GLY A 21 7.18 10.15 1.93
N ALA A 22 6.20 11.05 1.77
CA ALA A 22 5.61 11.35 0.47
C ALA A 22 6.63 11.91 -0.52
N LEU A 23 7.43 12.88 -0.09
CA LEU A 23 8.50 13.46 -0.91
C LEU A 23 9.56 12.43 -1.31
N LEU A 24 9.97 11.55 -0.38
CA LEU A 24 10.93 10.49 -0.64
C LEU A 24 10.40 9.49 -1.69
N THR A 25 9.12 9.11 -1.61
CA THR A 25 8.50 8.21 -2.58
C THR A 25 8.47 8.83 -3.98
N ILE A 26 8.08 10.10 -4.10
CA ILE A 26 8.04 10.82 -5.37
C ILE A 26 9.45 11.01 -5.94
N ALA A 27 10.40 11.44 -5.11
CA ALA A 27 11.78 11.63 -5.52
C ALA A 27 12.44 10.31 -5.93
N GLY A 28 12.20 9.23 -5.19
CA GLY A 28 12.69 7.88 -5.51
C GLY A 28 12.17 7.38 -6.86
N ALA A 29 10.86 7.50 -7.09
CA ALA A 29 10.25 7.15 -8.38
C ALA A 29 10.84 7.96 -9.53
N LYS A 30 11.02 9.28 -9.34
CA LYS A 30 11.68 10.13 -10.33
C LYS A 30 13.12 9.70 -10.61
N MET A 31 13.91 9.41 -9.57
CA MET A 31 15.31 8.95 -9.72
C MET A 31 15.40 7.64 -10.50
N VAL A 32 14.47 6.71 -10.29
CA VAL A 32 14.42 5.47 -11.08
C VAL A 32 14.14 5.77 -12.54
N LEU A 33 13.15 6.62 -12.84
CA LEU A 33 12.80 6.99 -14.21
C LEU A 33 13.91 7.79 -14.94
N ASP A 34 14.69 8.59 -14.21
CA ASP A 34 15.79 9.37 -14.76
C ASP A 34 17.06 8.53 -15.04
N ARG A 35 17.24 7.40 -14.32
CA ARG A 35 18.46 6.58 -14.41
C ARG A 35 18.33 5.27 -15.16
N PHE A 36 17.12 4.74 -15.27
CA PHE A 36 16.85 3.48 -15.93
C PHE A 36 15.97 3.71 -17.17
N SER A 37 16.12 2.86 -18.19
CA SER A 37 15.34 2.92 -19.42
C SER A 37 14.90 1.53 -19.89
N GLY A 38 13.87 1.45 -20.72
CA GLY A 38 13.37 0.18 -21.25
C GLY A 38 12.90 -0.79 -20.16
N ALA A 39 13.23 -2.07 -20.29
CA ALA A 39 12.80 -3.12 -19.39
C ALA A 39 13.37 -3.01 -17.96
N SER A 40 14.50 -2.33 -17.79
CA SER A 40 15.13 -2.16 -16.48
C SER A 40 14.35 -1.22 -15.54
N VAL A 41 13.53 -0.33 -16.09
CA VAL A 41 12.66 0.57 -15.30
C VAL A 41 11.71 -0.24 -14.44
N ALA A 42 11.04 -1.24 -15.03
CA ALA A 42 10.05 -2.05 -14.32
C ALA A 42 10.68 -2.80 -13.13
N LEU A 43 11.87 -3.36 -13.33
CA LEU A 43 12.61 -4.05 -12.26
C LEU A 43 13.02 -3.07 -11.15
N ALA A 44 13.61 -1.93 -11.51
CA ALA A 44 14.08 -0.93 -10.55
C ALA A 44 12.91 -0.34 -9.73
N MET A 45 11.77 -0.06 -10.39
CA MET A 45 10.54 0.38 -9.70
C MET A 45 9.99 -0.71 -8.79
N GLY A 46 9.98 -1.97 -9.24
CA GLY A 46 9.56 -3.11 -8.42
C GLY A 46 10.40 -3.24 -7.15
N LEU A 47 11.73 -3.18 -7.28
CA LEU A 47 12.65 -3.22 -6.15
C LEU A 47 12.44 -2.03 -5.18
N MET A 48 12.23 -0.83 -5.71
CA MET A 48 11.93 0.34 -4.88
C MET A 48 10.64 0.16 -4.08
N LEU A 49 9.58 -0.33 -4.72
CA LEU A 49 8.28 -0.56 -4.08
C LEU A 49 8.29 -1.69 -3.05
N MET A 50 9.19 -2.69 -3.20
CA MET A 50 9.37 -3.76 -2.21
C MET A 50 9.88 -3.25 -0.86
N ALA A 51 10.55 -2.10 -0.82
CA ALA A 51 11.06 -1.52 0.42
C ALA A 51 9.93 -1.26 1.44
N TRP A 52 8.73 -0.93 0.99
CA TRP A 52 7.58 -0.63 1.86
C TRP A 52 7.06 -1.87 2.61
N PRO A 53 6.63 -2.96 1.95
CA PRO A 53 6.20 -4.18 2.65
C PRO A 53 7.33 -4.86 3.41
N PHE A 54 8.59 -4.79 2.91
CA PHE A 54 9.74 -5.27 3.64
C PHE A 54 9.93 -4.54 4.96
N GLY A 55 9.89 -3.20 4.94
CA GLY A 55 10.02 -2.37 6.15
C GLY A 55 8.90 -2.64 7.15
N ILE A 56 7.65 -2.84 6.68
CA ILE A 56 6.53 -3.21 7.55
C ILE A 56 6.76 -4.58 8.18
N GLY A 57 7.13 -5.60 7.39
CA GLY A 57 7.40 -6.94 7.89
C GLY A 57 8.52 -6.94 8.94
N LEU A 58 9.61 -6.21 8.67
CA LEU A 58 10.71 -6.04 9.59
C LEU A 58 10.28 -5.34 10.89
N ALA A 59 9.48 -4.27 10.80
CA ALA A 59 8.99 -3.55 11.96
C ALA A 59 8.10 -4.45 12.83
N LEU A 60 7.18 -5.21 12.24
CA LEU A 60 6.31 -6.14 12.97
C LEU A 60 7.10 -7.26 13.65
N LEU A 61 8.21 -7.69 13.05
CA LEU A 61 9.06 -8.70 13.63
C LEU A 61 9.93 -8.17 14.77
N VAL A 62 10.54 -6.99 14.58
CA VAL A 62 11.59 -6.47 15.48
C VAL A 62 11.02 -5.61 16.62
N LEU A 63 10.03 -4.74 16.35
CA LEU A 63 9.55 -3.80 17.35
C LEU A 63 8.97 -4.48 18.61
N PRO A 64 8.19 -5.58 18.51
CA PRO A 64 7.71 -6.27 19.71
C PRO A 64 8.80 -6.88 20.59
N MET A 65 10.00 -7.11 20.02
CA MET A 65 11.16 -7.65 20.76
C MET A 65 11.89 -6.58 21.59
N LEU A 66 11.62 -5.29 21.34
CA LEU A 66 12.23 -4.18 22.08
C LEU A 66 11.57 -3.91 23.46
N GLY A 67 10.55 -4.71 23.81
CA GLY A 67 9.81 -4.57 25.06
C GLY A 67 8.69 -3.51 24.98
N GLU A 68 8.20 -3.08 26.14
CA GLU A 68 7.03 -2.20 26.25
C GLU A 68 7.33 -0.72 26.00
N ASP A 69 8.61 -0.32 25.97
CA ASP A 69 8.97 1.08 25.67
C ASP A 69 8.86 1.38 24.19
N TRP A 70 7.71 1.93 23.80
CA TRP A 70 7.43 2.36 22.43
C TRP A 70 8.42 3.41 21.89
N ARG A 71 9.12 4.14 22.77
CA ARG A 71 10.15 5.14 22.38
C ARG A 71 11.37 4.48 21.78
N SER A 72 11.76 3.30 22.25
CA SER A 72 12.87 2.51 21.69
C SER A 72 12.66 2.21 20.21
N GLY A 73 11.43 1.83 19.81
CA GLY A 73 11.07 1.61 18.41
C GLY A 73 11.19 2.86 17.55
N LEU A 74 10.83 4.03 18.10
CA LEU A 74 10.97 5.32 17.39
C LEU A 74 12.44 5.73 17.24
N TRP A 75 13.28 5.48 18.25
CA TRP A 75 14.72 5.73 18.16
C TRP A 75 15.39 4.81 17.13
N LEU A 76 15.04 3.54 17.13
CA LEU A 76 15.51 2.60 16.12
C LEU A 76 15.12 3.06 14.71
N SER A 77 13.86 3.45 14.51
CA SER A 77 13.37 3.99 13.23
C SER A 77 14.11 5.25 12.81
N ALA A 78 14.38 6.18 13.76
CA ALA A 78 15.16 7.39 13.50
C ALA A 78 16.59 7.06 13.07
N GLY A 79 17.23 6.06 13.69
CA GLY A 79 18.55 5.56 13.32
C GLY A 79 18.58 5.04 11.89
N PHE A 80 17.61 4.21 11.50
CA PHE A 80 17.49 3.74 10.11
C PHE A 80 17.27 4.88 9.12
N CYS A 81 16.43 5.87 9.45
CA CYS A 81 16.23 7.04 8.60
C CYS A 81 17.52 7.86 8.45
N ALA A 82 18.30 8.03 9.52
CA ALA A 82 19.58 8.76 9.47
C ALA A 82 20.61 8.00 8.61
N LEU A 83 20.71 6.68 8.75
CA LEU A 83 21.59 5.84 7.92
C LEU A 83 21.17 5.87 6.44
N ALA A 84 19.86 5.78 6.17
CA ALA A 84 19.34 5.88 4.81
C ALA A 84 19.60 7.25 4.19
N PHE A 85 19.41 8.33 4.95
CA PHE A 85 19.75 9.69 4.51
C PHE A 85 21.24 9.81 4.16
N LEU A 86 22.12 9.34 5.01
CA LEU A 86 23.54 9.35 4.77
C LEU A 86 23.93 8.55 3.52
N ALA A 87 23.37 7.33 3.37
CA ALA A 87 23.59 6.49 2.20
C ALA A 87 23.16 7.19 0.90
N VAL A 88 21.96 7.81 0.90
CA VAL A 88 21.46 8.56 -0.27
C VAL A 88 22.34 9.81 -0.53
N ALA A 89 22.70 10.55 0.50
CA ALA A 89 23.56 11.74 0.36
C ALA A 89 24.94 11.41 -0.21
N LEU A 90 25.49 10.24 0.12
CA LEU A 90 26.76 9.77 -0.42
C LEU A 90 26.64 9.20 -1.84
N ALA A 91 25.53 8.49 -2.13
CA ALA A 91 25.32 7.82 -3.41
C ALA A 91 24.82 8.79 -4.51
N VAL A 92 24.02 9.80 -4.15
CA VAL A 92 23.38 10.72 -5.10
C VAL A 92 24.18 12.02 -5.18
N ARG A 93 25.30 11.98 -5.91
CA ARG A 93 26.07 13.18 -6.25
C ARG A 93 25.81 13.56 -7.72
N GLY A 94 25.37 14.80 -7.97
CA GLY A 94 25.35 15.38 -9.32
C GLY A 94 24.12 15.06 -10.17
N ALA A 95 22.95 14.84 -9.60
CA ALA A 95 21.70 14.81 -10.36
C ALA A 95 21.35 16.24 -10.81
N GLY A 96 21.62 16.57 -12.08
CA GLY A 96 21.19 17.82 -12.69
C GLY A 96 19.67 17.92 -12.82
N PRO A 97 19.11 19.13 -13.03
CA PRO A 97 17.68 19.31 -13.22
C PRO A 97 17.21 18.59 -14.50
N SER A 98 16.18 17.77 -14.36
CA SER A 98 15.50 17.14 -15.50
C SER A 98 14.70 18.17 -16.28
N ALA A 99 14.77 18.12 -17.63
CA ALA A 99 14.03 19.03 -18.50
C ALA A 99 12.53 18.97 -18.21
N ALA A 100 11.91 20.12 -18.01
CA ALA A 100 10.48 20.25 -17.82
C ALA A 100 9.77 19.95 -19.16
N THR A 101 9.05 18.86 -19.27
CA THR A 101 8.14 18.60 -20.39
C THR A 101 6.81 19.35 -20.16
N HIS A 102 6.24 19.92 -21.21
CA HIS A 102 4.89 20.50 -21.16
C HIS A 102 3.89 19.42 -20.72
N ARG A 103 3.31 19.58 -19.54
CA ARG A 103 2.35 18.67 -18.95
C ARG A 103 1.00 19.37 -18.80
N ARG A 104 -0.06 18.67 -19.20
CA ARG A 104 -1.43 19.17 -18.98
C ARG A 104 -1.75 19.10 -17.49
N MET A 105 -2.30 20.19 -16.95
CA MET A 105 -2.65 20.32 -15.52
C MET A 105 -4.12 19.96 -15.23
N TRP A 106 -4.82 19.27 -16.14
CA TRP A 106 -6.20 18.83 -15.99
C TRP A 106 -6.47 17.54 -16.73
N LEU A 107 -7.53 16.83 -16.31
CA LEU A 107 -8.00 15.61 -16.91
C LEU A 107 -9.04 15.91 -18.01
N LEU A 108 -9.08 15.06 -19.03
CA LEU A 108 -10.16 15.05 -19.99
C LEU A 108 -11.44 14.48 -19.34
N ARG A 109 -12.60 14.87 -19.88
CA ARG A 109 -13.90 14.53 -19.30
C ARG A 109 -14.13 13.00 -19.20
N HIS A 110 -13.58 12.24 -20.13
CA HIS A 110 -13.67 10.79 -20.15
C HIS A 110 -12.66 10.08 -19.23
N GLU A 111 -11.57 10.76 -18.81
CA GLU A 111 -10.55 10.21 -17.92
C GLU A 111 -10.98 10.19 -16.45
N TRP A 112 -11.86 11.12 -16.02
CA TRP A 112 -12.27 11.26 -14.63
C TRP A 112 -12.94 10.01 -14.06
N ARG A 113 -13.94 9.47 -14.77
CA ARG A 113 -14.75 8.36 -14.26
C ARG A 113 -13.92 7.10 -14.01
N PRO A 114 -13.14 6.58 -14.98
CA PRO A 114 -12.32 5.40 -14.76
C PRO A 114 -11.23 5.64 -13.72
N LEU A 115 -10.65 6.85 -13.69
CA LEU A 115 -9.63 7.20 -12.72
C LEU A 115 -10.18 7.25 -11.29
N LEU A 116 -11.37 7.82 -11.07
CA LEU A 116 -12.02 7.84 -9.76
C LEU A 116 -12.37 6.42 -9.29
N ALA A 117 -12.92 5.57 -10.16
CA ALA A 117 -13.21 4.18 -9.82
C ALA A 117 -11.94 3.44 -9.39
N LEU A 118 -10.86 3.54 -10.18
CA LEU A 118 -9.57 2.93 -9.85
C LEU A 118 -8.91 3.56 -8.61
N GLY A 119 -9.11 4.86 -8.38
CA GLY A 119 -8.65 5.55 -7.17
C GLY A 119 -9.34 5.03 -5.91
N VAL A 120 -10.66 4.77 -5.97
CA VAL A 120 -11.41 4.13 -4.88
C VAL A 120 -10.91 2.71 -4.65
N VAL A 121 -10.66 1.93 -5.72
CA VAL A 121 -10.07 0.59 -5.61
C VAL A 121 -8.71 0.65 -4.93
N TRP A 122 -7.85 1.57 -5.36
CA TRP A 122 -6.51 1.72 -4.81
C TRP A 122 -6.53 2.14 -3.33
N ALA A 123 -7.41 3.09 -2.99
CA ALA A 123 -7.62 3.55 -1.62
C ALA A 123 -8.12 2.43 -0.70
N GLY A 124 -9.18 1.72 -1.10
CA GLY A 124 -9.77 0.64 -0.32
C GLY A 124 -8.84 -0.57 -0.17
N TYR A 125 -8.15 -0.95 -1.25
CA TYR A 125 -7.15 -2.02 -1.24
C TYR A 125 -6.01 -1.74 -0.24
N ASN A 126 -5.40 -0.55 -0.31
CA ASN A 126 -4.30 -0.20 0.59
C ASN A 126 -4.77 0.03 2.03
N ALA A 127 -5.97 0.58 2.23
CA ALA A 127 -6.55 0.71 3.55
C ALA A 127 -6.82 -0.66 4.19
N ALA A 128 -7.35 -1.61 3.41
CA ALA A 128 -7.55 -2.99 3.89
C ALA A 128 -6.22 -3.65 4.26
N PHE A 129 -5.17 -3.47 3.44
CA PHE A 129 -3.83 -3.94 3.75
C PHE A 129 -3.27 -3.30 5.03
N ALA A 130 -3.41 -1.97 5.18
CA ALA A 130 -2.96 -1.25 6.37
C ALA A 130 -3.70 -1.70 7.65
N VAL A 131 -5.01 -1.93 7.55
CA VAL A 131 -5.82 -2.48 8.66
C VAL A 131 -5.39 -3.90 8.99
N ALA A 132 -5.20 -4.76 7.99
CA ALA A 132 -4.73 -6.13 8.21
C ALA A 132 -3.39 -6.14 8.95
N VAL A 133 -2.41 -5.37 8.49
CA VAL A 133 -1.09 -5.27 9.11
C VAL A 133 -1.15 -4.65 10.51
N GLY A 134 -1.94 -3.58 10.68
CA GLY A 134 -2.00 -2.82 11.92
C GLY A 134 -2.78 -3.51 13.05
N PHE A 135 -3.86 -4.24 12.72
CA PHE A 135 -4.75 -4.83 13.72
C PHE A 135 -4.53 -6.34 13.95
N THR A 136 -3.87 -7.06 13.01
CA THR A 136 -3.59 -8.50 13.19
C THR A 136 -2.80 -8.80 14.46
N PRO A 137 -1.72 -8.06 14.83
CA PRO A 137 -1.04 -8.32 16.10
C PRO A 137 -1.96 -8.21 17.31
N ALA A 138 -2.74 -7.13 17.39
CA ALA A 138 -3.67 -6.93 18.51
C ALA A 138 -4.77 -8.01 18.55
N PHE A 139 -5.25 -8.48 17.40
CA PHE A 139 -6.20 -9.59 17.29
C PHE A 139 -5.59 -10.90 17.81
N LEU A 140 -4.34 -11.21 17.44
CA LEU A 140 -3.65 -12.43 17.87
C LEU A 140 -3.33 -12.40 19.38
N VAL A 141 -2.92 -11.23 19.91
CA VAL A 141 -2.73 -11.06 21.35
C VAL A 141 -4.04 -11.26 22.13
N ALA A 142 -5.16 -10.73 21.62
CA ALA A 142 -6.48 -10.97 22.20
C ALA A 142 -6.88 -12.45 22.20
N ARG A 143 -6.23 -13.29 21.39
CA ARG A 143 -6.39 -14.74 21.35
C ARG A 143 -5.38 -15.51 22.21
N GLY A 144 -4.58 -14.81 23.00
CA GLY A 144 -3.67 -15.40 23.98
C GLY A 144 -2.23 -15.58 23.51
N LEU A 145 -1.84 -15.07 22.32
CA LEU A 145 -0.45 -15.09 21.89
C LEU A 145 0.33 -13.96 22.57
N SER A 146 1.63 -14.17 22.79
CA SER A 146 2.53 -13.10 23.21
C SER A 146 2.66 -12.03 22.11
N HIS A 147 3.09 -10.82 22.48
CA HIS A 147 3.32 -9.73 21.53
C HIS A 147 4.37 -10.10 20.48
N ALA A 148 5.42 -10.85 20.87
CA ALA A 148 6.47 -11.30 19.97
C ALA A 148 5.95 -12.34 18.94
N GLU A 149 5.17 -13.33 19.39
CA GLU A 149 4.55 -14.33 18.50
C GLU A 149 3.54 -13.68 17.55
N ALA A 150 2.70 -12.80 18.05
CA ALA A 150 1.71 -12.07 17.26
C ALA A 150 2.39 -11.18 16.20
N GLY A 151 3.47 -10.49 16.56
CA GLY A 151 4.28 -9.70 15.63
C GLY A 151 4.96 -10.55 14.58
N ALA A 152 5.58 -11.68 14.99
CA ALA A 152 6.24 -12.61 14.07
C ALA A 152 5.26 -13.20 13.06
N LEU A 153 4.06 -13.61 13.49
CA LEU A 153 3.01 -14.10 12.58
C LEU A 153 2.49 -13.01 11.64
N ALA A 154 2.23 -11.81 12.16
CA ALA A 154 1.76 -10.69 11.34
C ALA A 154 2.82 -10.23 10.32
N SER A 155 4.11 -10.36 10.63
CA SER A 155 5.21 -10.03 9.70
C SER A 155 5.18 -10.87 8.42
N LEU A 156 4.59 -12.08 8.48
CA LEU A 156 4.41 -12.94 7.31
C LEU A 156 3.61 -12.28 6.20
N ILE A 157 2.68 -11.36 6.54
CA ILE A 157 1.96 -10.56 5.53
C ILE A 157 2.96 -9.76 4.68
N GLY A 158 3.86 -9.02 5.34
CA GLY A 158 4.84 -8.16 4.67
C GLY A 158 5.90 -8.95 3.89
N PHE A 159 6.40 -10.06 4.44
CA PHE A 159 7.43 -10.86 3.76
C PHE A 159 6.87 -11.68 2.61
N SER A 160 5.65 -12.17 2.71
CA SER A 160 5.04 -13.01 1.67
C SER A 160 4.69 -12.26 0.39
N ILE A 161 4.47 -10.94 0.46
CA ILE A 161 4.21 -10.13 -0.73
C ILE A 161 5.46 -9.99 -1.62
N LEU A 162 6.67 -10.04 -1.03
CA LEU A 162 7.93 -9.69 -1.69
C LEU A 162 8.22 -10.52 -2.96
N PRO A 163 8.10 -11.85 -2.97
CA PRO A 163 8.45 -12.65 -4.14
C PRO A 163 7.60 -12.34 -5.37
N LEU A 164 6.32 -12.04 -5.16
CA LEU A 164 5.37 -11.81 -6.23
C LEU A 164 5.18 -10.33 -6.60
N GLN A 165 5.65 -9.39 -5.79
CA GLN A 165 5.46 -7.97 -6.05
C GLN A 165 6.04 -7.50 -7.39
N PRO A 166 7.28 -7.82 -7.77
CA PRO A 166 7.82 -7.44 -9.07
C PRO A 166 7.29 -8.29 -10.23
N MET A 167 6.78 -9.48 -9.97
CA MET A 167 6.43 -10.47 -10.98
C MET A 167 4.92 -10.59 -11.21
N GLY A 168 4.09 -10.28 -10.20
CA GLY A 168 2.66 -10.56 -10.22
C GLY A 168 1.91 -9.90 -11.38
N GLY A 169 2.23 -8.64 -11.68
CA GLY A 169 1.68 -7.94 -12.83
C GLY A 169 2.09 -8.55 -14.17
N ALA A 170 3.39 -8.87 -14.32
CA ALA A 170 3.92 -9.48 -15.54
C ALA A 170 3.32 -10.88 -15.79
N ILE A 171 3.15 -11.67 -14.74
CA ILE A 171 2.51 -13.00 -14.83
C ILE A 171 1.06 -12.84 -15.29
N ALA A 172 0.30 -11.93 -14.69
CA ALA A 172 -1.10 -11.69 -15.06
C ALA A 172 -1.27 -11.20 -16.49
N GLU A 173 -0.35 -10.35 -16.98
CA GLU A 173 -0.33 -9.88 -18.37
C GLU A 173 0.02 -11.01 -19.33
N ARG A 174 0.99 -11.87 -19.01
CA ARG A 174 1.32 -13.05 -19.83
C ARG A 174 0.16 -14.05 -19.91
N LEU A 175 -0.65 -14.17 -18.86
CA LEU A 175 -1.87 -14.96 -18.88
C LEU A 175 -3.00 -14.32 -19.70
N GLY A 176 -2.83 -13.08 -20.18
CA GLY A 176 -3.82 -12.34 -20.98
C GLY A 176 -5.11 -11.99 -20.21
N ARG A 177 -5.12 -12.14 -18.87
CA ARG A 177 -6.32 -11.94 -18.03
C ARG A 177 -6.04 -11.13 -16.76
N PRO A 178 -5.43 -9.93 -16.87
CA PRO A 178 -4.99 -9.16 -15.72
C PRO A 178 -6.16 -8.77 -14.79
N MET A 179 -7.33 -8.45 -15.34
CA MET A 179 -8.51 -8.11 -14.55
C MET A 179 -9.03 -9.32 -13.75
N LEU A 180 -9.11 -10.50 -14.37
CA LEU A 180 -9.53 -11.73 -13.67
C LEU A 180 -8.58 -12.06 -12.52
N VAL A 181 -7.27 -11.96 -12.75
CA VAL A 181 -6.26 -12.16 -11.69
C VAL A 181 -6.46 -11.17 -10.55
N THR A 182 -6.69 -9.89 -10.85
CA THR A 182 -6.95 -8.86 -9.85
C THR A 182 -8.18 -9.22 -8.99
N VAL A 183 -9.29 -9.57 -9.63
CA VAL A 183 -10.55 -9.94 -8.95
C VAL A 183 -10.36 -11.19 -8.08
N LEU A 184 -9.75 -12.25 -8.61
CA LEU A 184 -9.52 -13.49 -7.87
C LEU A 184 -8.58 -13.27 -6.67
N CYS A 185 -7.53 -12.47 -6.82
CA CYS A 185 -6.63 -12.13 -5.73
C CYS A 185 -7.36 -11.33 -4.63
N ILE A 186 -8.18 -10.33 -4.99
CA ILE A 186 -8.96 -9.55 -4.00
C ILE A 186 -9.98 -10.46 -3.30
N LEU A 187 -10.66 -11.35 -4.01
CA LEU A 187 -11.57 -12.34 -3.40
C LEU A 187 -10.82 -13.26 -2.42
N GLY A 188 -9.64 -13.73 -2.80
CA GLY A 188 -8.79 -14.53 -1.92
C GLY A 188 -8.31 -13.76 -0.69
N MET A 189 -8.00 -12.46 -0.83
CA MET A 189 -7.68 -11.58 0.31
C MET A 189 -8.87 -11.44 1.26
N VAL A 190 -10.10 -11.26 0.75
CA VAL A 190 -11.33 -11.24 1.54
C VAL A 190 -11.46 -12.57 2.30
N ALA A 191 -11.34 -13.70 1.60
CA ALA A 191 -11.42 -15.02 2.21
C ALA A 191 -10.36 -15.23 3.30
N ALA A 192 -9.12 -14.78 3.09
CA ALA A 192 -8.06 -14.87 4.07
C ALA A 192 -8.35 -14.04 5.33
N LEU A 193 -8.88 -12.81 5.20
CA LEU A 193 -9.26 -11.98 6.35
C LEU A 193 -10.42 -12.58 7.13
N VAL A 194 -11.44 -13.08 6.45
CA VAL A 194 -12.58 -13.76 7.07
C VAL A 194 -12.12 -15.05 7.77
N ALA A 195 -11.27 -15.84 7.14
CA ALA A 195 -10.70 -17.04 7.72
C ALA A 195 -9.84 -16.72 8.96
N THR A 196 -9.05 -15.63 8.92
CA THR A 196 -8.29 -15.14 10.09
C THR A 196 -9.22 -14.78 11.24
N ALA A 197 -10.28 -14.00 10.95
CA ALA A 197 -11.28 -13.60 11.93
C ALA A 197 -12.03 -14.82 12.53
N ALA A 198 -12.30 -15.84 11.71
CA ALA A 198 -12.92 -17.10 12.13
C ALA A 198 -11.97 -18.04 12.90
N GLY A 199 -10.67 -17.70 12.99
CA GLY A 199 -9.72 -18.47 13.78
C GLY A 199 -8.94 -19.53 13.02
N ALA A 200 -8.89 -19.45 11.70
CA ALA A 200 -8.00 -20.30 10.92
C ALA A 200 -6.52 -20.11 11.31
N PRO A 201 -5.66 -21.12 11.07
CA PRO A 201 -4.26 -21.06 11.46
C PRO A 201 -3.55 -19.83 10.87
N PRO A 202 -3.04 -18.89 11.69
CA PRO A 202 -2.48 -17.62 11.20
C PRO A 202 -1.22 -17.82 10.35
N TRP A 203 -0.43 -18.86 10.62
CA TRP A 203 0.76 -19.21 9.83
C TRP A 203 0.44 -19.64 8.38
N LEU A 204 -0.81 -19.97 8.08
CA LEU A 204 -1.29 -20.31 6.73
C LEU A 204 -1.98 -19.12 6.07
N VAL A 205 -2.93 -18.48 6.76
CA VAL A 205 -3.81 -17.46 6.16
C VAL A 205 -3.12 -16.11 5.99
N LEU A 206 -2.20 -15.72 6.88
CA LEU A 206 -1.50 -14.44 6.78
C LEU A 206 -0.51 -14.39 5.62
N PRO A 207 0.35 -15.41 5.39
CA PRO A 207 1.16 -15.43 4.18
C PRO A 207 0.34 -15.57 2.91
N ALA A 208 -0.79 -16.31 2.92
CA ALA A 208 -1.69 -16.37 1.78
C ALA A 208 -2.27 -14.98 1.45
N PHE A 209 -2.69 -14.20 2.45
CA PHE A 209 -3.11 -12.82 2.26
C PHE A 209 -2.01 -11.97 1.62
N GLY A 210 -0.76 -12.05 2.11
CA GLY A 210 0.38 -11.31 1.56
C GLY A 210 0.69 -11.69 0.11
N LEU A 211 0.72 -12.98 -0.22
CA LEU A 211 0.92 -13.47 -1.60
C LEU A 211 -0.17 -12.95 -2.55
N LEU A 212 -1.43 -13.00 -2.12
CA LEU A 212 -2.57 -12.54 -2.90
C LEU A 212 -2.61 -11.02 -3.06
N ALA A 213 -1.99 -10.28 -2.15
CA ALA A 213 -1.90 -8.82 -2.26
C ALA A 213 -0.89 -8.37 -3.34
N ALA A 214 0.06 -9.18 -3.74
CA ALA A 214 1.11 -8.76 -4.67
C ALA A 214 0.60 -8.41 -6.08
N PRO A 215 -0.16 -9.28 -6.81
CA PRO A 215 -0.59 -8.97 -8.17
C PRO A 215 -1.50 -7.73 -8.28
N PRO A 216 -2.54 -7.53 -7.44
CA PRO A 216 -3.38 -6.36 -7.51
C PRO A 216 -2.63 -5.04 -7.37
N SER A 217 -1.57 -5.00 -6.54
CA SER A 217 -0.80 -3.77 -6.31
C SER A 217 -0.21 -3.18 -7.59
N SER A 218 0.34 -4.01 -8.46
CA SER A 218 0.92 -3.59 -9.74
C SER A 218 -0.13 -3.39 -10.83
N LEU A 219 -1.18 -4.23 -10.85
CA LEU A 219 -2.20 -4.21 -11.88
C LEU A 219 -3.13 -2.99 -11.77
N ILE A 220 -3.56 -2.61 -10.57
CA ILE A 220 -4.40 -1.42 -10.35
C ILE A 220 -3.65 -0.16 -10.82
N MET A 221 -2.35 -0.06 -10.52
CA MET A 221 -1.51 1.04 -10.99
C MET A 221 -1.37 1.04 -12.52
N ALA A 222 -1.23 -0.13 -13.14
CA ALA A 222 -1.18 -0.26 -14.59
C ALA A 222 -2.51 0.16 -15.24
N PHE A 223 -3.65 -0.24 -14.67
CA PHE A 223 -4.98 0.18 -15.15
C PHE A 223 -5.16 1.70 -15.04
N ALA A 224 -4.75 2.32 -13.92
CA ALA A 224 -4.80 3.76 -13.76
C ALA A 224 -3.94 4.50 -14.80
N GLY A 225 -2.75 3.99 -15.07
CA GLY A 225 -1.87 4.54 -16.11
C GLY A 225 -2.43 4.43 -17.53
N ARG A 226 -3.16 3.34 -17.83
CA ARG A 226 -3.83 3.13 -19.14
C ARG A 226 -5.09 3.98 -19.33
N ALA A 227 -5.73 4.38 -18.22
CA ALA A 227 -6.93 5.25 -18.26
C ALA A 227 -6.59 6.72 -18.56
N LEU A 228 -5.32 7.08 -18.65
CA LEU A 228 -4.83 8.44 -18.78
C LEU A 228 -4.02 8.62 -20.08
N SER A 229 -4.24 9.73 -20.78
CA SER A 229 -3.38 10.15 -21.88
C SER A 229 -1.97 10.51 -21.39
N ALA A 230 -1.00 10.52 -22.30
CA ALA A 230 0.39 10.84 -21.92
C ALA A 230 0.51 12.23 -21.30
N GLU A 231 -0.26 13.20 -21.80
CA GLU A 231 -0.25 14.61 -21.36
C GLU A 231 -0.87 14.81 -19.98
N SER A 232 -1.96 14.08 -19.68
CA SER A 232 -2.71 14.19 -18.40
C SER A 232 -2.18 13.26 -17.31
N ARG A 233 -1.31 12.29 -17.65
CA ARG A 233 -0.88 11.21 -16.77
C ARG A 233 -0.28 11.71 -15.44
N ALA A 234 0.55 12.75 -15.48
CA ALA A 234 1.17 13.28 -14.27
C ALA A 234 0.14 13.86 -13.31
N PHE A 235 -0.82 14.65 -13.82
CA PHE A 235 -1.90 15.22 -13.01
C PHE A 235 -2.88 14.13 -12.53
N GLY A 236 -3.27 13.22 -13.42
CA GLY A 236 -4.17 12.11 -13.09
C GLY A 236 -3.60 11.18 -12.02
N MET A 237 -2.31 10.84 -12.09
CA MET A 237 -1.66 10.08 -11.04
C MET A 237 -1.62 10.86 -9.72
N GLY A 238 -1.47 12.18 -9.74
CA GLY A 238 -1.62 13.02 -8.55
C GLY A 238 -3.00 12.89 -7.90
N VAL A 239 -4.07 12.94 -8.70
CA VAL A 239 -5.45 12.70 -8.21
C VAL A 239 -5.59 11.29 -7.63
N HIS A 240 -5.05 10.27 -8.32
CA HIS A 240 -5.07 8.89 -7.87
C HIS A 240 -4.38 8.70 -6.50
N TYR A 241 -3.20 9.30 -6.31
CA TYR A 241 -2.51 9.27 -5.02
C TYR A 241 -3.21 10.11 -3.95
N THR A 242 -3.90 11.19 -4.31
CA THR A 242 -4.73 11.95 -3.35
C THR A 242 -5.83 11.07 -2.78
N LEU A 243 -6.55 10.32 -3.62
CA LEU A 243 -7.56 9.36 -3.17
C LEU A 243 -6.97 8.26 -2.29
N PHE A 244 -5.79 7.76 -2.64
CA PHE A 244 -5.04 6.80 -1.84
C PHE A 244 -4.76 7.32 -0.42
N TYR A 245 -4.17 8.52 -0.30
CA TYR A 245 -3.85 9.09 1.01
C TYR A 245 -5.10 9.44 1.82
N LEU A 246 -6.18 9.90 1.17
CA LEU A 246 -7.48 10.09 1.82
C LEU A 246 -8.03 8.77 2.37
N GLY A 247 -7.96 7.69 1.58
CA GLY A 247 -8.34 6.36 2.03
C GLY A 247 -7.54 5.89 3.23
N LEU A 248 -6.22 6.04 3.21
CA LEU A 248 -5.36 5.70 4.35
C LEU A 248 -5.60 6.57 5.58
N ALA A 249 -6.03 7.82 5.41
CA ALA A 249 -6.34 8.71 6.52
C ALA A 249 -7.68 8.39 7.18
N LEU A 250 -8.66 7.90 6.42
CA LEU A 250 -10.06 7.77 6.87
C LEU A 250 -10.45 6.32 7.20
N LEU A 251 -10.05 5.35 6.37
CA LEU A 251 -10.56 3.98 6.48
C LEU A 251 -9.95 3.18 7.66
N PRO A 252 -8.63 3.23 7.96
CA PRO A 252 -8.10 2.53 9.12
C PRO A 252 -8.66 3.05 10.46
N PRO A 253 -8.81 4.37 10.70
CA PRO A 253 -9.53 4.87 11.87
C PRO A 253 -10.98 4.37 11.96
N LEU A 254 -11.69 4.27 10.82
CA LEU A 254 -13.04 3.70 10.80
C LEU A 254 -13.06 2.25 11.29
N ALA A 255 -12.08 1.43 10.88
CA ALA A 255 -11.95 0.06 11.39
C ALA A 255 -11.68 0.03 12.92
N GLY A 256 -10.92 1.00 13.42
CA GLY A 256 -10.73 1.20 14.86
C GLY A 256 -12.03 1.55 15.58
N LEU A 257 -12.82 2.49 15.05
CA LEU A 257 -14.12 2.87 15.60
C LEU A 257 -15.10 1.69 15.63
N VAL A 258 -15.12 0.86 14.58
CA VAL A 258 -15.96 -0.36 14.56
C VAL A 258 -15.53 -1.32 15.67
N ARG A 259 -14.21 -1.48 15.91
CA ARG A 259 -13.71 -2.28 17.03
C ARG A 259 -14.17 -1.73 18.37
N ASP A 260 -14.03 -0.43 18.58
CA ASP A 260 -14.40 0.22 19.84
C ASP A 260 -15.91 0.11 20.10
N ALA A 261 -16.74 0.27 19.07
CA ALA A 261 -18.19 0.16 19.15
C ALA A 261 -18.67 -1.27 19.40
N THR A 262 -17.99 -2.29 18.87
CA THR A 262 -18.41 -3.69 18.94
C THR A 262 -17.75 -4.45 20.10
N GLY A 263 -16.61 -3.98 20.59
CA GLY A 263 -15.74 -4.69 21.53
C GLY A 263 -15.08 -5.95 20.95
N ALA A 264 -15.32 -6.25 19.65
CA ALA A 264 -14.87 -7.48 19.01
C ALA A 264 -13.45 -7.35 18.44
N PRO A 265 -12.46 -8.15 18.89
CA PRO A 265 -11.09 -8.07 18.37
C PRO A 265 -10.97 -8.33 16.86
N ALA A 266 -11.90 -9.12 16.29
CA ALA A 266 -11.93 -9.45 14.87
C ALA A 266 -12.58 -8.35 13.98
N ALA A 267 -13.29 -7.39 14.58
CA ALA A 267 -14.05 -6.38 13.83
C ALA A 267 -13.19 -5.59 12.81
N PRO A 268 -11.96 -5.15 13.09
CA PRO A 268 -11.12 -4.48 12.11
C PRO A 268 -10.82 -5.35 10.88
N LEU A 269 -10.56 -6.65 11.06
CA LEU A 269 -10.26 -7.57 9.96
C LEU A 269 -11.48 -7.76 9.06
N LEU A 270 -12.68 -7.87 9.64
CA LEU A 270 -13.93 -7.95 8.88
C LEU A 270 -14.25 -6.62 8.18
N THR A 271 -13.94 -5.49 8.79
CA THR A 271 -14.05 -4.17 8.16
C THR A 271 -13.11 -4.05 6.96
N ALA A 272 -11.87 -4.52 7.08
CA ALA A 272 -10.93 -4.58 5.97
C ALA A 272 -11.43 -5.49 4.83
N ALA A 273 -12.04 -6.63 5.16
CA ALA A 273 -12.70 -7.48 4.16
C ALA A 273 -13.85 -6.73 3.45
N GLY A 274 -14.61 -5.91 4.18
CA GLY A 274 -15.62 -5.01 3.62
C GLY A 274 -15.04 -3.98 2.65
N PHE A 275 -13.88 -3.38 2.97
CA PHE A 275 -13.20 -2.45 2.05
C PHE A 275 -12.77 -3.14 0.75
N LEU A 276 -12.26 -4.38 0.84
CA LEU A 276 -11.94 -5.18 -0.35
C LEU A 276 -13.18 -5.56 -1.17
N ALA A 277 -14.29 -5.86 -0.52
CA ALA A 277 -15.56 -6.12 -1.21
C ALA A 277 -16.05 -4.87 -1.98
N LEU A 278 -15.92 -3.67 -1.38
CA LEU A 278 -16.18 -2.40 -2.07
C LEU A 278 -15.23 -2.18 -3.25
N CYS A 279 -13.97 -2.62 -3.17
CA CYS A 279 -13.06 -2.58 -4.32
C CYS A 279 -13.57 -3.42 -5.49
N LEU A 280 -14.16 -4.59 -5.24
CA LEU A 280 -14.75 -5.44 -6.29
C LEU A 280 -15.93 -4.75 -6.98
N THR A 281 -16.80 -4.05 -6.23
CA THR A 281 -17.89 -3.27 -6.83
C THR A 281 -17.37 -2.11 -7.67
N ALA A 282 -16.34 -1.40 -7.19
CA ALA A 282 -15.72 -0.32 -7.94
C ALA A 282 -14.99 -0.81 -9.21
N LEU A 283 -14.37 -2.01 -9.17
CA LEU A 283 -13.81 -2.66 -10.37
C LEU A 283 -14.92 -3.03 -11.36
N GLY A 284 -16.07 -3.50 -10.88
CA GLY A 284 -17.25 -3.73 -11.73
C GLY A 284 -17.71 -2.46 -12.43
N VAL A 285 -17.78 -1.35 -11.71
CA VAL A 285 -18.10 -0.03 -12.29
C VAL A 285 -17.06 0.37 -13.34
N TYR A 286 -15.76 0.18 -13.05
CA TYR A 286 -14.70 0.47 -14.02
C TYR A 286 -14.86 -0.35 -15.30
N LEU A 287 -15.20 -1.65 -15.20
CA LEU A 287 -15.46 -2.50 -16.36
C LEU A 287 -16.66 -2.06 -17.19
N LEU A 288 -17.71 -1.59 -16.55
CA LEU A 288 -18.91 -1.06 -17.24
C LEU A 288 -18.62 0.25 -17.97
N LEU A 289 -17.70 1.05 -17.47
CA LEU A 289 -17.28 2.31 -18.09
C LEU A 289 -16.25 2.11 -19.22
N GLY A 290 -15.45 1.03 -19.16
CA GLY A 290 -14.38 0.72 -20.09
C GLY A 290 -14.85 0.40 -21.53
N PRO A 291 -15.91 -0.40 -21.77
CA PRO A 291 -16.40 -0.68 -23.12
C PRO A 291 -16.91 0.55 -23.88
N LEU A 292 -17.46 1.54 -23.16
CA LEU A 292 -17.86 2.82 -23.73
C LEU A 292 -16.67 3.63 -24.29
N MET A 293 -15.47 3.41 -23.81
CA MET A 293 -14.25 4.07 -24.30
C MET A 293 -13.65 3.40 -25.55
N ILE A 294 -13.78 2.07 -25.68
CA ILE A 294 -13.30 1.33 -26.86
C ILE A 294 -14.18 1.57 -28.09
N MET A 295 -15.46 1.94 -27.89
CA MET A 295 -16.38 2.26 -28.98
C MET A 295 -16.32 3.73 -29.44
N LEU A 296 -15.61 4.59 -28.75
CA LEU A 296 -15.51 6.03 -29.09
C LEU A 296 -14.16 6.41 -29.71
N TYR A 297 -13.27 5.46 -29.92
CA TYR A 297 -11.98 5.58 -30.60
C TYR A 297 -11.71 4.33 -31.44
#